data_6e62d47cf45ec1576ad7ab1f8abdb990
#
_entry.id   6e62d47cf45ec1576ad7ab1f8abdb990
#
_cell.length_a   1.000
_cell.length_b   1.000
_cell.length_c   1.000
_cell.angle_alpha   90.00
_cell.angle_beta   90.00
_cell.angle_gamma   90.00
#
_symmetry.space_group_name_H-M   'P 1'
#
loop_
_entity.id
_entity.type
_entity.pdbx_description
1 polymer ?
#
loop_
_entity_poly.entity_id
_entity_poly.type
_entity_poly.pdbx_seq_one_letter_code
_entity_poly.pdbx_strand_id
1 'polypeptide(L)'
;PLRRLTGWSWLIRLRRMLGLFVFFYAALHLITYLWLDQFFDWPAIAKDILKRPFITAGMAAFLLLLPLAVTSSNTMVRRLGGRRWQSLHRSVYAIAIIAVLHYWWLVKADTLLPAIYTAILAVLLGLRAWWRNQERQRQLSGGYRGKPLQRVIPIETRD
;
A
#
# COMPACT_ATOMS: atom_id res chain seq x y z
N PRO A 1 -10.92 3.95 -1.62
CA PRO A 1 -12.31 3.58 -2.00
C PRO A 1 -13.34 4.02 -0.96
N LEU A 2 -13.24 3.54 0.28
CA LEU A 2 -14.25 3.76 1.33
C LEU A 2 -14.65 5.23 1.52
N ARG A 3 -13.67 6.16 1.59
CA ARG A 3 -13.97 7.60 1.71
C ARG A 3 -14.83 8.14 0.57
N ARG A 4 -14.63 7.65 -0.66
CA ARG A 4 -15.43 8.11 -1.82
C ARG A 4 -16.86 7.58 -1.78
N LEU A 5 -17.07 6.41 -1.16
CA LEU A 5 -18.39 5.78 -1.01
C LEU A 5 -19.15 6.36 0.17
N THR A 6 -18.47 6.58 1.31
CA THR A 6 -19.10 6.99 2.57
C THR A 6 -19.05 8.50 2.84
N GLY A 7 -18.17 9.24 2.16
CA GLY A 7 -17.91 10.66 2.44
C GLY A 7 -17.14 10.94 3.74
N TRP A 8 -16.84 9.91 4.54
CA TRP A 8 -16.24 10.06 5.87
C TRP A 8 -14.77 10.48 5.81
N SER A 9 -14.49 11.73 6.15
CA SER A 9 -13.13 12.28 6.14
C SER A 9 -12.24 11.73 7.26
N TRP A 10 -12.81 11.28 8.38
CA TRP A 10 -12.09 10.73 9.52
C TRP A 10 -11.35 9.40 9.20
N LEU A 11 -11.80 8.65 8.17
CA LEU A 11 -11.12 7.45 7.69
C LEU A 11 -9.67 7.70 7.26
N ILE A 12 -9.33 8.94 6.88
CA ILE A 12 -7.94 9.29 6.53
C ILE A 12 -7.04 9.28 7.77
N ARG A 13 -7.57 9.73 8.91
CA ARG A 13 -6.84 9.77 10.19
C ARG A 13 -6.51 8.37 10.68
N LEU A 14 -7.44 7.42 10.48
CA LEU A 14 -7.23 6.02 10.88
C LEU A 14 -6.19 5.28 10.01
N ARG A 15 -5.94 5.73 8.78
CA ARG A 15 -5.03 5.02 7.86
C ARG A 15 -3.64 4.82 8.44
N ARG A 16 -3.09 5.82 9.13
CA ARG A 16 -1.78 5.72 9.78
C ARG A 16 -1.80 4.73 10.94
N MET A 17 -2.79 4.85 11.81
CA MET A 17 -2.96 3.97 12.96
C MET A 17 -3.10 2.50 12.52
N LEU A 18 -4.00 2.24 11.57
CA LEU A 18 -4.20 0.89 11.03
C LEU A 18 -2.94 0.33 10.39
N GLY A 19 -2.17 1.16 9.64
CA GLY A 19 -0.90 0.72 9.05
C GLY A 19 0.15 0.35 10.09
N LEU A 20 0.23 1.08 11.21
CA LEU A 20 1.13 0.74 12.31
C LEU A 20 0.68 -0.51 13.07
N PHE A 21 -0.62 -0.74 13.25
CA PHE A 21 -1.13 -1.99 13.80
C PHE A 21 -0.78 -3.19 12.91
N VAL A 22 -0.94 -3.05 11.59
CA VAL A 22 -0.53 -4.11 10.65
C VAL A 22 0.96 -4.43 10.81
N PHE A 23 1.81 -3.41 10.91
CA PHE A 23 3.24 -3.61 11.15
C PHE A 23 3.51 -4.30 12.50
N PHE A 24 2.85 -3.86 13.56
CA PHE A 24 2.99 -4.45 14.90
C PHE A 24 2.65 -5.95 14.91
N TYR A 25 1.50 -6.33 14.35
CA TYR A 25 1.10 -7.74 14.30
C TYR A 25 1.98 -8.57 13.35
N ALA A 26 2.44 -7.99 12.24
CA ALA A 26 3.40 -8.65 11.37
C ALA A 26 4.74 -8.89 12.07
N ALA A 27 5.21 -7.94 12.89
CA ALA A 27 6.42 -8.09 13.69
C ALA A 27 6.24 -9.16 14.76
N LEU A 28 5.11 -9.19 15.48
CA LEU A 28 4.80 -10.27 16.43
C LEU A 28 4.78 -11.64 15.74
N HIS A 29 4.12 -11.75 14.57
CA HIS A 29 4.09 -12.98 13.79
C HIS A 29 5.51 -13.43 13.39
N LEU A 30 6.36 -12.52 12.96
CA LEU A 30 7.75 -12.85 12.65
C LEU A 30 8.51 -13.30 13.90
N ILE A 31 8.31 -12.65 15.05
CA ILE A 31 8.95 -13.04 16.32
C ILE A 31 8.50 -14.44 16.73
N THR A 32 7.22 -14.80 16.61
CA THR A 32 6.75 -16.15 16.92
C THR A 32 7.42 -17.19 16.03
N TYR A 33 7.59 -16.92 14.73
CA TYR A 33 8.33 -17.80 13.84
C TYR A 33 9.80 -17.95 14.26
N LEU A 34 10.50 -16.84 14.52
CA LEU A 34 11.92 -16.87 14.87
C LEU A 34 12.18 -17.54 16.22
N TRP A 35 11.30 -17.32 17.20
CA TRP A 35 11.50 -17.79 18.57
C TRP A 35 10.89 -19.18 18.78
N LEU A 36 9.61 -19.36 18.47
CA LEU A 36 8.89 -20.59 18.82
C LEU A 36 9.07 -21.71 17.80
N ASP A 37 9.18 -21.37 16.50
CA ASP A 37 9.32 -22.39 15.46
C ASP A 37 10.81 -22.71 15.18
N GLN A 38 11.68 -21.72 15.17
CA GLN A 38 13.07 -21.85 14.74
C GLN A 38 14.10 -21.74 15.88
N PHE A 39 13.68 -21.36 17.09
CA PHE A 39 14.59 -21.21 18.26
C PHE A 39 15.87 -20.42 17.95
N PHE A 40 15.77 -19.43 17.03
CA PHE A 40 16.89 -18.62 16.53
C PHE A 40 18.00 -19.41 15.81
N ASP A 41 17.68 -20.58 15.26
CA ASP A 41 18.61 -21.34 14.40
C ASP A 41 18.75 -20.65 13.04
N TRP A 42 19.75 -19.76 12.92
CA TRP A 42 19.97 -18.95 11.71
C TRP A 42 20.22 -19.77 10.45
N PRO A 43 21.00 -20.88 10.48
CA PRO A 43 21.15 -21.79 9.35
C PRO A 43 19.81 -22.42 8.89
N ALA A 44 19.00 -22.85 9.83
CA ALA A 44 17.67 -23.41 9.54
C ALA A 44 16.74 -22.38 8.92
N ILE A 45 16.72 -21.15 9.48
CA ILE A 45 15.95 -20.02 8.99
C ILE A 45 16.34 -19.68 7.53
N ALA A 46 17.64 -19.56 7.25
CA ALA A 46 18.13 -19.29 5.90
C ALA A 46 17.72 -20.38 4.91
N LYS A 47 17.82 -21.65 5.30
CA LYS A 47 17.38 -22.79 4.49
C LYS A 47 15.87 -22.77 4.24
N ASP A 48 15.07 -22.42 5.24
CA ASP A 48 13.62 -22.32 5.13
C ASP A 48 13.21 -21.20 4.19
N ILE A 49 13.82 -20.03 4.28
CA ILE A 49 13.57 -18.90 3.37
C ILE A 49 13.84 -19.32 1.92
N LEU A 50 14.91 -20.05 1.66
CA LEU A 50 15.28 -20.50 0.31
C LEU A 50 14.42 -21.63 -0.23
N LYS A 51 13.96 -22.55 0.63
CA LYS A 51 13.25 -23.77 0.22
C LYS A 51 11.72 -23.63 0.25
N ARG A 52 11.19 -22.73 1.05
CA ARG A 52 9.74 -22.58 1.26
C ARG A 52 9.23 -21.26 0.71
N PRO A 53 8.62 -21.21 -0.48
CA PRO A 53 8.22 -19.96 -1.15
C PRO A 53 7.23 -19.14 -0.32
N PHE A 54 6.42 -19.78 0.53
CA PHE A 54 5.52 -19.03 1.42
C PHE A 54 6.28 -18.24 2.50
N ILE A 55 7.36 -18.80 3.07
CA ILE A 55 8.21 -18.07 4.03
C ILE A 55 8.91 -16.90 3.34
N THR A 56 9.44 -17.14 2.13
CA THR A 56 10.04 -16.07 1.30
C THR A 56 9.05 -14.93 1.03
N ALA A 57 7.80 -15.27 0.69
CA ALA A 57 6.74 -14.28 0.45
C ALA A 57 6.42 -13.47 1.72
N GLY A 58 6.29 -14.14 2.89
CA GLY A 58 6.06 -13.47 4.17
C GLY A 58 7.21 -12.54 4.55
N MET A 59 8.46 -12.99 4.38
CA MET A 59 9.65 -12.18 4.63
C MET A 59 9.72 -10.98 3.70
N ALA A 60 9.45 -11.16 2.40
CA ALA A 60 9.41 -10.06 1.42
C ALA A 60 8.34 -9.03 1.78
N ALA A 61 7.13 -9.46 2.16
CA ALA A 61 6.06 -8.57 2.60
C ALA A 61 6.48 -7.76 3.83
N PHE A 62 7.13 -8.41 4.82
CA PHE A 62 7.62 -7.75 6.02
C PHE A 62 8.72 -6.73 5.73
N LEU A 63 9.70 -7.08 4.90
CA LEU A 63 10.78 -6.16 4.48
C LEU A 63 10.25 -4.93 3.75
N LEU A 64 9.22 -5.09 2.92
CA LEU A 64 8.53 -3.97 2.27
C LEU A 64 7.71 -3.12 3.26
N LEU A 65 7.22 -3.72 4.35
CA LEU A 65 6.42 -3.02 5.37
C LEU A 65 7.29 -2.15 6.29
N LEU A 66 8.55 -2.54 6.54
CA LEU A 66 9.50 -1.80 7.37
C LEU A 66 9.64 -0.32 6.95
N PRO A 67 10.00 0.02 5.71
CA PRO A 67 10.14 1.42 5.31
C PRO A 67 8.82 2.19 5.41
N LEU A 68 7.66 1.56 5.24
CA LEU A 68 6.37 2.20 5.44
C LEU A 68 6.14 2.58 6.90
N ALA A 69 6.48 1.67 7.83
CA ALA A 69 6.37 1.92 9.25
C ALA A 69 7.32 3.04 9.71
N VAL A 70 8.60 2.97 9.33
CA VAL A 70 9.62 3.98 9.67
C VAL A 70 9.26 5.36 9.13
N THR A 71 8.73 5.43 7.90
CA THR A 71 8.36 6.70 7.27
C THR A 71 6.94 7.18 7.59
N SER A 72 6.24 6.53 8.53
CA SER A 72 4.87 6.91 8.91
C SER A 72 4.78 8.18 9.75
N SER A 73 5.90 8.78 10.20
CA SER A 73 5.89 9.99 11.03
C SER A 73 5.68 11.26 10.19
N ASN A 74 5.08 12.29 10.80
CA ASN A 74 4.89 13.60 10.14
C ASN A 74 6.24 14.25 9.77
N THR A 75 7.28 14.02 10.56
CA THR A 75 8.63 14.48 10.29
C THR A 75 9.19 13.86 9.01
N MET A 76 8.98 12.55 8.82
CA MET A 76 9.40 11.84 7.62
C MET A 76 8.61 12.28 6.38
N VAL A 77 7.31 12.55 6.50
CA VAL A 77 6.52 13.13 5.41
C VAL A 77 7.10 14.47 4.95
N ARG A 78 7.50 15.32 5.90
CA ARG A 78 8.16 16.61 5.60
C ARG A 78 9.54 16.45 4.98
N ARG A 79 10.37 15.54 5.51
CA ARG A 79 11.74 15.28 5.00
C ARG A 79 11.74 14.68 3.59
N LEU A 80 10.91 13.69 3.32
CA LEU A 80 10.84 13.01 2.02
C LEU A 80 10.11 13.84 0.95
N GLY A 81 9.25 14.75 1.38
CA GLY A 81 8.30 15.45 0.52
C GLY A 81 7.12 14.56 0.10
N GLY A 82 5.95 15.19 -0.12
CA GLY A 82 4.70 14.47 -0.34
C GLY A 82 4.70 13.49 -1.52
N ARG A 83 5.39 13.84 -2.63
CA ARG A 83 5.45 12.96 -3.82
C ARG A 83 6.21 11.67 -3.55
N ARG A 84 7.42 11.74 -2.99
CA ARG A 84 8.28 10.58 -2.70
C ARG A 84 7.64 9.71 -1.63
N TRP A 85 7.10 10.34 -0.59
CA TRP A 85 6.38 9.63 0.46
C TRP A 85 5.18 8.87 -0.08
N GLN A 86 4.34 9.48 -0.93
CA GLN A 86 3.21 8.79 -1.56
C GLN A 86 3.65 7.66 -2.48
N SER A 87 4.75 7.84 -3.21
CA SER A 87 5.30 6.79 -4.09
C SER A 87 5.71 5.57 -3.28
N LEU A 88 6.48 5.78 -2.20
CA LEU A 88 6.88 4.72 -1.27
C LEU A 88 5.65 4.01 -0.68
N HIS A 89 4.66 4.76 -0.17
CA HIS A 89 3.47 4.19 0.45
C HIS A 89 2.50 3.51 -0.54
N ARG A 90 2.73 3.60 -1.85
CA ARG A 90 2.02 2.78 -2.83
C ARG A 90 2.42 1.30 -2.78
N SER A 91 3.58 0.96 -2.26
CA SER A 91 4.00 -0.44 -2.07
C SER A 91 3.04 -1.22 -1.15
N VAL A 92 2.19 -0.54 -0.36
CA VAL A 92 1.12 -1.19 0.42
C VAL A 92 0.22 -2.09 -0.42
N TYR A 93 0.03 -1.80 -1.72
CA TYR A 93 -0.77 -2.66 -2.59
C TYR A 93 -0.05 -3.96 -2.95
N ALA A 94 1.25 -3.87 -3.22
CA ALA A 94 2.08 -5.06 -3.43
C ALA A 94 2.16 -5.90 -2.15
N ILE A 95 2.36 -5.27 -0.99
CA ILE A 95 2.37 -5.95 0.31
C ILE A 95 1.05 -6.69 0.54
N ALA A 96 -0.09 -6.07 0.28
CA ALA A 96 -1.40 -6.70 0.46
C ALA A 96 -1.59 -7.93 -0.45
N ILE A 97 -1.13 -7.86 -1.71
CA ILE A 97 -1.18 -8.99 -2.63
C ILE A 97 -0.27 -10.13 -2.15
N ILE A 98 0.98 -9.81 -1.77
CA ILE A 98 1.93 -10.81 -1.27
C ILE A 98 1.42 -11.44 0.03
N ALA A 99 0.82 -10.67 0.94
CA ALA A 99 0.26 -11.19 2.18
C ALA A 99 -0.90 -12.17 1.93
N VAL A 100 -1.79 -11.87 0.97
CA VAL A 100 -2.87 -12.78 0.58
C VAL A 100 -2.30 -14.06 -0.04
N LEU A 101 -1.30 -13.96 -0.92
CA LEU A 101 -0.61 -15.12 -1.50
C LEU A 101 0.09 -15.96 -0.43
N HIS A 102 0.79 -15.32 0.51
CA HIS A 102 1.40 -15.99 1.66
C HIS A 102 0.37 -16.78 2.46
N TYR A 103 -0.80 -16.20 2.71
CA TYR A 103 -1.89 -16.86 3.43
C TYR A 103 -2.44 -18.06 2.65
N TRP A 104 -2.66 -17.94 1.33
CA TRP A 104 -3.13 -19.03 0.49
C TRP A 104 -2.18 -20.23 0.49
N TRP A 105 -0.88 -20.01 0.47
CA TRP A 105 0.10 -21.10 0.50
C TRP A 105 0.14 -21.83 1.85
N LEU A 106 -0.25 -21.16 2.93
CA LEU A 106 -0.23 -21.75 4.26
C LEU A 106 -1.46 -22.63 4.54
N VAL A 107 -2.61 -22.29 3.94
CA VAL A 107 -3.88 -22.97 4.21
C VAL A 107 -4.05 -24.17 3.31
N LYS A 108 -4.18 -25.36 3.93
CA LYS A 108 -4.35 -26.63 3.21
C LYS A 108 -5.79 -27.14 3.18
N ALA A 109 -6.61 -26.83 4.16
CA ALA A 109 -7.94 -27.42 4.34
C ALA A 109 -9.08 -26.40 4.29
N ASP A 110 -9.00 -25.31 5.06
CA ASP A 110 -10.06 -24.27 5.12
C ASP A 110 -9.70 -23.07 4.25
N THR A 111 -10.19 -23.06 3.03
CA THR A 111 -9.95 -21.99 2.06
C THR A 111 -10.95 -20.84 2.14
N LEU A 112 -11.94 -20.90 3.05
CA LEU A 112 -13.00 -19.89 3.14
C LEU A 112 -12.44 -18.51 3.51
N LEU A 113 -11.63 -18.43 4.56
CA LEU A 113 -11.05 -17.16 5.03
C LEU A 113 -10.10 -16.54 3.99
N PRO A 114 -9.13 -17.27 3.41
CA PRO A 114 -8.30 -16.72 2.32
C PRO A 114 -9.13 -16.22 1.13
N ALA A 115 -10.21 -16.93 0.76
CA ALA A 115 -11.11 -16.54 -0.32
C ALA A 115 -11.84 -15.22 0.00
N ILE A 116 -12.34 -15.05 1.23
CA ILE A 116 -12.98 -13.80 1.67
C ILE A 116 -12.00 -12.63 1.60
N TYR A 117 -10.78 -12.77 2.14
CA TYR A 117 -9.78 -11.70 2.09
C TYR A 117 -9.35 -11.39 0.66
N THR A 118 -9.24 -12.40 -0.20
CA THR A 118 -8.95 -12.21 -1.63
C THR A 118 -10.06 -11.43 -2.31
N ALA A 119 -11.32 -11.79 -2.07
CA ALA A 119 -12.48 -11.10 -2.63
C ALA A 119 -12.52 -9.62 -2.19
N ILE A 120 -12.33 -9.34 -0.90
CA ILE A 120 -12.26 -7.97 -0.37
C ILE A 120 -11.14 -7.18 -1.05
N LEU A 121 -9.95 -7.76 -1.15
CA LEU A 121 -8.80 -7.11 -1.78
C LEU A 121 -9.06 -6.85 -3.26
N ALA A 122 -9.61 -7.83 -4.00
CA ALA A 122 -9.95 -7.71 -5.42
C ALA A 122 -10.97 -6.59 -5.67
N VAL A 123 -12.03 -6.52 -4.86
CA VAL A 123 -13.05 -5.46 -4.94
C VAL A 123 -12.41 -4.09 -4.67
N LEU A 124 -11.62 -3.95 -3.63
CA LEU A 124 -10.99 -2.67 -3.27
C LEU A 124 -10.00 -2.19 -4.33
N LEU A 125 -9.18 -3.10 -4.87
CA LEU A 125 -8.23 -2.79 -5.94
C LEU A 125 -8.95 -2.51 -7.26
N GLY A 126 -9.97 -3.28 -7.61
CA GLY A 126 -10.80 -3.10 -8.80
C GLY A 126 -11.52 -1.75 -8.81
N LEU A 127 -12.20 -1.39 -7.71
CA LEU A 127 -12.81 -0.07 -7.55
C LEU A 127 -11.79 1.06 -7.70
N ARG A 128 -10.60 0.88 -7.10
CA ARG A 128 -9.54 1.87 -7.22
C ARG A 128 -9.04 2.02 -8.65
N ALA A 129 -8.82 0.92 -9.36
CA ALA A 129 -8.37 0.91 -10.75
C ALA A 129 -9.42 1.57 -11.65
N TRP A 130 -10.70 1.23 -11.46
CA TRP A 130 -11.83 1.81 -12.20
C TRP A 130 -11.89 3.32 -12.01
N TRP A 131 -11.84 3.84 -10.77
CA TRP A 131 -11.85 5.29 -10.53
C TRP A 131 -10.64 6.01 -11.11
N ARG A 132 -9.45 5.40 -11.03
CA ARG A 132 -8.25 5.97 -11.67
C ARG A 132 -8.40 6.07 -13.19
N ASN A 133 -9.01 5.05 -13.80
CA ASN A 133 -9.26 5.05 -15.24
C ASN A 133 -10.28 6.14 -15.61
N GLN A 134 -11.36 6.27 -14.86
CA GLN A 134 -12.34 7.36 -15.07
C GLN A 134 -11.70 8.75 -14.92
N GLU A 135 -10.87 8.96 -13.91
CA GLU A 135 -10.16 10.24 -13.74
C GLU A 135 -9.24 10.54 -14.92
N ARG A 136 -8.51 9.52 -15.40
CA ARG A 136 -7.67 9.65 -16.60
C ARG A 136 -8.50 10.00 -17.83
N GLN A 137 -9.61 9.31 -18.05
CA GLN A 137 -10.51 9.58 -19.17
C GLN A 137 -11.07 11.02 -19.12
N ARG A 138 -11.50 11.49 -17.95
CA ARG A 138 -11.97 12.87 -17.77
C ARG A 138 -10.88 13.91 -18.03
N GLN A 139 -9.64 13.63 -17.66
CA GLN A 139 -8.51 14.52 -17.95
C GLN A 139 -8.20 14.57 -19.45
N LEU A 140 -8.27 13.44 -20.15
CA LEU A 140 -8.05 13.36 -21.59
C LEU A 140 -9.19 14.05 -22.38
N SER A 141 -10.45 13.86 -21.97
CA SER A 141 -11.62 14.48 -22.61
C SER A 141 -11.77 15.97 -22.24
N GLY A 142 -11.37 16.39 -21.05
CA GLY A 142 -11.43 17.78 -20.59
C GLY A 142 -10.23 18.65 -21.04
N GLY A 143 -9.12 18.02 -21.43
CA GLY A 143 -7.89 18.72 -21.84
C GLY A 143 -8.00 19.43 -23.21
N TYR A 144 -9.04 19.15 -23.99
CA TYR A 144 -9.27 19.81 -25.28
C TYR A 144 -10.19 21.04 -25.18
N ARG A 145 -10.74 21.36 -24.02
CA ARG A 145 -11.32 22.70 -23.78
C ARG A 145 -10.18 23.65 -23.48
N GLY A 146 -9.65 24.29 -24.53
CA GLY A 146 -8.56 25.25 -24.46
C GLY A 146 -8.82 26.25 -23.32
N LYS A 147 -7.84 26.41 -22.46
CA LYS A 147 -7.76 27.59 -21.61
C LYS A 147 -7.91 28.79 -22.55
N PRO A 148 -8.86 29.70 -22.33
CA PRO A 148 -8.89 30.92 -23.11
C PRO A 148 -7.51 31.56 -22.96
N LEU A 149 -6.88 31.87 -24.11
CA LEU A 149 -5.63 32.62 -24.13
C LEU A 149 -5.83 33.85 -23.23
N GLN A 150 -5.12 33.91 -22.10
CA GLN A 150 -5.07 35.12 -21.31
C GLN A 150 -4.61 36.21 -22.27
N ARG A 151 -5.50 37.18 -22.56
CA ARG A 151 -5.14 38.37 -23.31
C ARG A 151 -3.92 38.98 -22.60
N VAL A 152 -2.78 38.92 -23.27
CA VAL A 152 -1.61 39.67 -22.86
C VAL A 152 -2.05 41.16 -22.93
N ILE A 153 -2.22 41.77 -21.77
CA ILE A 153 -2.49 43.20 -21.69
C ILE A 153 -1.20 43.89 -22.21
N PRO A 154 -1.27 44.66 -23.30
CA PRO A 154 -0.08 45.39 -23.75
C PRO A 154 0.33 46.36 -22.64
N ILE A 155 1.60 46.31 -22.26
CA ILE A 155 2.19 47.28 -21.34
C ILE A 155 2.26 48.58 -22.11
N GLU A 156 1.38 49.53 -21.77
CA GLU A 156 1.41 50.89 -22.27
C GLU A 156 2.62 51.56 -21.69
N THR A 157 3.67 51.79 -22.51
CA THR A 157 4.83 52.58 -22.15
C THR A 157 4.37 54.02 -22.06
N ARG A 158 4.29 54.57 -20.83
CA ARG A 158 4.16 55.99 -20.59
C ARG A 158 5.49 56.68 -20.85
N ASP A 159 5.52 57.51 -21.87
CA ASP A 159 6.56 58.52 -22.10
C ASP A 159 6.41 59.65 -21.04
#